data_94719dcc26b6feab7808f43d58b37f32
#
_entry.id   94719dcc26b6feab7808f43d58b37f32
#
_cell.length_a   1.000
_cell.length_b   1.000
_cell.length_c   1.000
_cell.angle_alpha   90.00
_cell.angle_beta   90.00
_cell.angle_gamma   90.00
#
_symmetry.space_group_name_H-M   'P 1'
#
loop_
_entity.id
_entity.type
_entity.pdbx_description
1 polymer ?
#
loop_
_entity_poly.entity_id
_entity_poly.type
_entity_poly.pdbx_seq_one_letter_code
_entity_poly.pdbx_strand_id
1 'polypeptide(L)'
;MTREQLIENFADSVEQERIALGYSQAQMAQALDMSLSTYKRIINGEISKLDFFIFYQLYQLTGKFAFELCKYGDPLSDTVASMRRLSQPQLRTIRGFVDFEDHFARSLNDKQESSDYTTLIIPSGCMHD
;
A
#
# COMPACT_ATOMS: atom_id res chain seq x y z
N MET A 1 7.30 -14.58 -4.65
CA MET A 1 6.51 -14.80 -3.42
C MET A 1 5.28 -15.62 -3.75
N THR A 2 5.02 -16.66 -2.99
CA THR A 2 3.87 -17.53 -3.21
C THR A 2 2.63 -17.02 -2.50
N ARG A 3 1.47 -17.58 -2.86
CA ARG A 3 0.23 -17.25 -2.16
C ARG A 3 0.33 -17.58 -0.67
N GLU A 4 0.92 -18.72 -0.35
CA GLU A 4 1.08 -19.16 1.02
C GLU A 4 1.94 -18.21 1.82
N GLN A 5 3.00 -17.70 1.21
CA GLN A 5 3.86 -16.71 1.86
C GLN A 5 3.14 -15.39 2.10
N LEU A 6 2.32 -14.95 1.15
CA LEU A 6 1.51 -13.75 1.33
C LEU A 6 0.53 -13.90 2.48
N ILE A 7 -0.15 -15.03 2.55
CA ILE A 7 -1.12 -15.31 3.61
C ILE A 7 -0.44 -15.39 4.96
N GLU A 8 0.71 -16.06 5.03
CA GLU A 8 1.48 -16.16 6.27
C GLU A 8 1.98 -14.79 6.74
N ASN A 9 2.51 -14.00 5.83
CA ASN A 9 2.97 -12.65 6.14
C ASN A 9 1.82 -11.78 6.63
N PHE A 10 0.66 -11.90 5.99
CA PHE A 10 -0.53 -11.17 6.39
C PHE A 10 -0.97 -11.56 7.80
N ALA A 11 -1.03 -12.86 8.07
CA ALA A 11 -1.44 -13.36 9.39
C ALA A 11 -0.51 -12.83 10.49
N ASP A 12 0.79 -12.92 10.27
CA ASP A 12 1.78 -12.41 11.21
C ASP A 12 1.63 -10.91 11.45
N SER A 13 1.45 -10.16 10.37
CA SER A 13 1.31 -8.71 10.47
C SER A 13 0.06 -8.30 11.24
N VAL A 14 -1.06 -8.98 10.99
CA VAL A 14 -2.31 -8.68 11.69
C VAL A 14 -2.15 -8.93 13.19
N GLU A 15 -1.51 -10.03 13.58
CA GLU A 15 -1.25 -10.31 14.99
C GLU A 15 -0.30 -9.29 15.59
N GLN A 16 0.71 -8.85 14.88
CA GLN A 16 1.61 -7.81 15.36
C GLN A 16 0.87 -6.48 15.57
N GLU A 17 -0.03 -6.13 14.65
CA GLU A 17 -0.84 -4.93 14.79
C GLU A 17 -1.79 -5.03 15.99
N ARG A 18 -2.38 -6.20 16.18
CA ARG A 18 -3.24 -6.45 17.34
C ARG A 18 -2.49 -6.21 18.65
N ILE A 19 -1.30 -6.79 18.75
CA ILE A 19 -0.47 -6.65 19.94
C ILE A 19 -0.10 -5.19 20.16
N ALA A 20 0.28 -4.48 19.10
CA ALA A 20 0.63 -3.07 19.17
C ALA A 20 -0.54 -2.21 19.65
N LEU A 21 -1.76 -2.57 19.29
CA LEU A 21 -2.96 -1.87 19.73
C LEU A 21 -3.37 -2.23 21.15
N GLY A 22 -2.80 -3.29 21.72
CA GLY A 22 -3.18 -3.77 23.05
C GLY A 22 -4.51 -4.51 23.05
N TYR A 23 -4.96 -5.02 21.92
CA TYR A 23 -6.25 -5.70 21.80
C TYR A 23 -6.10 -7.19 22.08
N SER A 24 -7.15 -7.77 22.66
CA SER A 24 -7.32 -9.23 22.64
C SER A 24 -7.73 -9.67 21.23
N GLN A 25 -7.66 -10.98 20.96
CA GLN A 25 -8.10 -11.50 19.67
C GLN A 25 -9.58 -11.20 19.44
N ALA A 26 -10.41 -11.32 20.50
CA ALA A 26 -11.83 -10.99 20.40
C ALA A 26 -12.04 -9.50 20.08
N GLN A 27 -11.27 -8.62 20.70
CA GLN A 27 -11.36 -7.19 20.44
C GLN A 27 -10.93 -6.86 19.01
N MET A 28 -9.86 -7.51 18.53
CA MET A 28 -9.40 -7.30 17.15
C MET A 28 -10.43 -7.78 16.15
N ALA A 29 -11.03 -8.94 16.39
CA ALA A 29 -12.09 -9.46 15.54
C ALA A 29 -13.27 -8.48 15.47
N GLN A 30 -13.66 -7.95 16.60
CA GLN A 30 -14.74 -6.96 16.66
C GLN A 30 -14.37 -5.69 15.89
N ALA A 31 -13.15 -5.21 16.03
CA ALA A 31 -12.67 -4.02 15.33
C ALA A 31 -12.65 -4.23 13.81
N LEU A 32 -12.43 -5.45 13.37
CA LEU A 32 -12.41 -5.82 11.95
C LEU A 32 -13.77 -6.29 11.45
N ASP A 33 -14.80 -6.19 12.28
CA ASP A 33 -16.18 -6.57 11.94
C ASP A 33 -16.29 -8.03 11.51
N MET A 34 -15.69 -8.92 12.27
CA MET A 34 -15.76 -10.36 12.00
C MET A 34 -15.88 -11.13 13.30
N SER A 35 -16.27 -12.41 13.20
CA SER A 35 -16.33 -13.29 14.36
C SER A 35 -14.92 -13.66 14.81
N LEU A 36 -14.79 -14.04 16.08
CA LEU A 36 -13.52 -14.52 16.62
C LEU A 36 -13.05 -15.77 15.88
N SER A 37 -13.97 -16.63 15.52
CA SER A 37 -13.69 -17.85 14.78
C SER A 37 -13.06 -17.52 13.41
N THR A 38 -13.61 -16.54 12.70
CA THR A 38 -13.06 -16.08 11.43
C THR A 38 -11.67 -15.48 11.63
N TYR A 39 -11.51 -14.67 12.66
CA TYR A 39 -10.22 -14.06 12.97
C TYR A 39 -9.15 -15.13 13.22
N LYS A 40 -9.47 -16.14 14.01
CA LYS A 40 -8.53 -17.24 14.30
C LYS A 40 -8.15 -18.00 13.03
N ARG A 41 -9.07 -18.17 12.10
CA ARG A 41 -8.74 -18.80 10.83
C ARG A 41 -7.78 -17.97 10.01
N ILE A 42 -7.92 -16.64 10.04
CA ILE A 42 -7.01 -15.74 9.35
C ILE A 42 -5.60 -15.87 9.92
N ILE A 43 -5.45 -15.76 11.22
CA ILE A 43 -4.12 -15.75 11.84
C ILE A 43 -3.46 -17.14 11.81
N ASN A 44 -4.23 -18.19 11.60
CA ASN A 44 -3.70 -19.54 11.43
C ASN A 44 -3.36 -19.87 9.97
N GLY A 45 -3.58 -18.92 9.07
CA GLY A 45 -3.29 -19.12 7.66
C GLY A 45 -4.27 -20.06 6.95
N GLU A 46 -5.43 -20.28 7.53
CA GLU A 46 -6.42 -21.23 7.00
C GLU A 46 -7.34 -20.62 5.94
N ILE A 47 -7.22 -19.32 5.68
CA ILE A 47 -8.03 -18.63 4.68
C ILE A 47 -7.26 -18.57 3.38
N SER A 48 -7.86 -19.10 2.31
CA SER A 48 -7.26 -19.10 0.99
C SER A 48 -7.55 -17.83 0.20
N LYS A 49 -8.55 -17.05 0.62
CA LYS A 49 -8.93 -15.79 -0.01
C LYS A 49 -9.09 -14.73 1.05
N LEU A 50 -8.56 -13.54 0.76
CA LEU A 50 -8.74 -12.39 1.62
C LEU A 50 -9.70 -11.42 0.94
N ASP A 51 -10.69 -10.97 1.71
CA ASP A 51 -11.68 -10.04 1.25
C ASP A 51 -11.05 -8.64 1.17
N PHE A 52 -11.37 -7.93 0.11
CA PHE A 52 -10.99 -6.54 -0.05
C PHE A 52 -11.39 -5.70 1.17
N PHE A 53 -12.55 -5.96 1.74
CA PHE A 53 -13.06 -5.20 2.88
C PHE A 53 -12.16 -5.34 4.12
N ILE A 54 -11.53 -6.47 4.31
CA ILE A 54 -10.60 -6.69 5.42
C ILE A 54 -9.42 -5.71 5.33
N PHE A 55 -8.88 -5.51 4.14
CA PHE A 55 -7.78 -4.57 3.94
C PHE A 55 -8.23 -3.13 4.22
N TYR A 56 -9.43 -2.78 3.83
CA TYR A 56 -9.98 -1.46 4.13
C TYR A 56 -10.12 -1.26 5.64
N GLN A 57 -10.65 -2.22 6.34
CA GLN A 57 -10.80 -2.15 7.80
C GLN A 57 -9.45 -2.06 8.49
N LEU A 58 -8.49 -2.83 8.06
CA LEU A 58 -7.14 -2.76 8.61
C LEU A 58 -6.50 -1.40 8.35
N TYR A 59 -6.70 -0.84 7.17
CA TYR A 59 -6.20 0.50 6.88
C TYR A 59 -6.83 1.54 7.80
N GLN A 60 -8.14 1.48 8.02
CA GLN A 60 -8.82 2.39 8.93
C GLN A 60 -8.30 2.27 10.37
N LEU A 61 -7.97 1.06 10.77
CA LEU A 61 -7.54 0.77 12.14
C LEU A 61 -6.05 1.09 12.36
N THR A 62 -5.20 0.80 11.40
CA THR A 62 -3.75 0.85 11.57
C THR A 62 -3.04 1.87 10.68
N GLY A 63 -3.70 2.34 9.64
CA GLY A 63 -3.07 3.19 8.63
C GLY A 63 -2.14 2.46 7.67
N LYS A 64 -2.11 1.14 7.72
CA LYS A 64 -1.19 0.35 6.89
C LYS A 64 -1.89 -0.23 5.67
N PHE A 65 -1.16 -0.25 4.57
CA PHE A 65 -1.65 -0.75 3.29
C PHE A 65 -1.42 -2.25 3.14
N ALA A 66 -2.10 -2.84 2.17
CA ALA A 66 -1.98 -4.28 1.92
C ALA A 66 -0.54 -4.71 1.66
N PHE A 67 0.24 -3.93 0.90
CA PHE A 67 1.61 -4.31 0.60
C PHE A 67 2.50 -4.32 1.84
N GLU A 68 2.18 -3.48 2.83
CA GLU A 68 2.93 -3.47 4.09
C GLU A 68 2.58 -4.70 4.93
N LEU A 69 1.29 -5.02 4.98
CA LEU A 69 0.82 -6.16 5.78
C LEU A 69 1.29 -7.48 5.18
N CYS A 70 1.30 -7.59 3.86
CA CYS A 70 1.74 -8.80 3.18
C CYS A 70 3.24 -8.83 2.90
N LYS A 71 3.95 -7.75 3.19
CA LYS A 71 5.41 -7.63 3.10
C LYS A 71 5.96 -7.91 1.71
N TYR A 72 5.31 -7.33 0.70
CA TYR A 72 5.80 -7.47 -0.67
C TYR A 72 6.22 -6.12 -1.28
N GLY A 73 6.82 -5.27 -0.48
CA GLY A 73 7.18 -3.94 -0.91
C GLY A 73 8.22 -3.87 -2.02
N ASP A 74 8.27 -2.73 -2.65
CA ASP A 74 9.27 -2.32 -3.64
C ASP A 74 9.68 -0.87 -3.32
N PRO A 75 10.57 -0.23 -4.09
CA PRO A 75 10.97 1.14 -3.78
C PRO A 75 9.81 2.13 -3.68
N LEU A 76 8.80 1.98 -4.52
CA LEU A 76 7.61 2.85 -4.43
C LEU A 76 6.86 2.61 -3.13
N SER A 77 6.63 1.36 -2.79
CA SER A 77 5.93 0.98 -1.55
C SER A 77 6.68 1.48 -0.32
N ASP A 78 8.00 1.34 -0.32
CA ASP A 78 8.84 1.81 0.78
C ASP A 78 8.75 3.32 0.93
N THR A 79 8.72 4.05 -0.18
CA THR A 79 8.57 5.49 -0.17
C THR A 79 7.22 5.91 0.42
N VAL A 80 6.15 5.24 -0.01
CA VAL A 80 4.81 5.51 0.50
C VAL A 80 4.75 5.25 2.01
N ALA A 81 5.31 4.14 2.46
CA ALA A 81 5.34 3.81 3.88
C ALA A 81 6.10 4.87 4.69
N SER A 82 7.20 5.38 4.14
CA SER A 82 8.00 6.41 4.80
C SER A 82 7.23 7.72 5.01
N MET A 83 6.28 8.01 4.15
CA MET A 83 5.47 9.23 4.24
C MET A 83 4.52 9.23 5.43
N ARG A 84 4.32 8.10 6.08
CA ARG A 84 3.38 7.99 7.21
C ARG A 84 3.73 8.93 8.36
N ARG A 85 5.01 9.25 8.54
CA ARG A 85 5.48 10.11 9.62
C ARG A 85 5.35 11.59 9.32
N LEU A 86 4.96 11.93 8.12
CA LEU A 86 4.90 13.32 7.70
C LEU A 86 3.61 13.99 8.17
N SER A 87 3.69 15.27 8.47
CA SER A 87 2.52 16.06 8.79
C SER A 87 1.67 16.32 7.55
N GLN A 88 0.43 16.76 7.75
CA GLN A 88 -0.44 17.11 6.64
C GLN A 88 0.15 18.18 5.72
N PRO A 89 0.74 19.28 6.24
CA PRO A 89 1.40 20.24 5.37
C PRO A 89 2.55 19.64 4.55
N GLN A 90 3.35 18.77 5.17
CA GLN A 90 4.45 18.12 4.47
C GLN A 90 3.93 17.20 3.37
N LEU A 91 2.86 16.45 3.65
CA LEU A 91 2.24 15.58 2.64
C LEU A 91 1.70 16.40 1.47
N ARG A 92 1.09 17.54 1.74
CA ARG A 92 0.60 18.43 0.68
C ARG A 92 1.74 18.97 -0.19
N THR A 93 2.88 19.27 0.42
CA THR A 93 4.06 19.71 -0.30
C THR A 93 4.57 18.62 -1.24
N ILE A 94 4.66 17.39 -0.74
CA ILE A 94 5.09 16.26 -1.55
C ILE A 94 4.10 15.99 -2.66
N ARG A 95 2.80 16.05 -2.38
CA ARG A 95 1.77 15.86 -3.39
C ARG A 95 1.90 16.89 -4.50
N GLY A 96 2.14 18.16 -4.13
CA GLY A 96 2.35 19.20 -5.11
C GLY A 96 3.56 18.95 -5.99
N PHE A 97 4.65 18.45 -5.42
CA PHE A 97 5.85 18.12 -6.18
C PHE A 97 5.57 16.98 -7.16
N VAL A 98 4.89 15.94 -6.71
CA VAL A 98 4.53 14.81 -7.58
C VAL A 98 3.64 15.28 -8.72
N ASP A 99 2.64 16.11 -8.43
CA ASP A 99 1.74 16.65 -9.46
C ASP A 99 2.50 17.51 -10.47
N PHE A 100 3.46 18.28 -10.02
CA PHE A 100 4.30 19.10 -10.90
C PHE A 100 5.13 18.21 -11.82
N GLU A 101 5.79 17.20 -11.29
CA GLU A 101 6.61 16.29 -12.08
C GLU A 101 5.77 15.54 -13.11
N ASP A 102 4.59 15.08 -12.72
CA ASP A 102 3.69 14.39 -13.63
C ASP A 102 3.23 15.32 -14.75
N HIS A 103 2.85 16.54 -14.41
CA HIS A 103 2.43 17.52 -15.40
C HIS A 103 3.56 17.86 -16.37
N PHE A 104 4.77 18.05 -15.85
CA PHE A 104 5.93 18.35 -16.67
C PHE A 104 6.25 17.22 -17.63
N ALA A 105 6.19 15.99 -17.16
CA ALA A 105 6.43 14.82 -17.98
C ALA A 105 5.39 14.72 -19.12
N ARG A 106 4.13 14.97 -18.81
CA ARG A 106 3.07 14.96 -19.83
C ARG A 106 3.26 16.05 -20.87
N SER A 107 3.66 17.24 -20.43
CA SER A 107 3.94 18.34 -21.36
C SER A 107 5.04 18.00 -22.34
N LEU A 108 6.09 17.32 -21.89
CA LEU A 108 7.18 16.88 -22.76
C LEU A 108 6.69 15.85 -23.76
N ASN A 109 5.86 14.92 -23.31
CA ASN A 109 5.30 13.89 -24.20
C ASN A 109 4.40 14.51 -25.25
N ASP A 110 3.56 15.45 -24.89
CA ASP A 110 2.68 16.16 -25.83
C ASP A 110 3.48 16.89 -26.89
N LYS A 111 4.57 17.53 -26.51
CA LYS A 111 5.44 18.21 -27.47
C LYS A 111 6.09 17.23 -28.44
N GLN A 112 6.48 16.07 -27.96
CA GLN A 112 7.04 15.02 -28.81
C GLN A 112 6.00 14.52 -29.80
N GLU A 113 4.80 14.26 -29.34
CA GLU A 113 3.73 13.80 -30.21
C GLU A 113 3.38 14.83 -31.28
N SER A 114 3.35 16.10 -30.92
CA SER A 114 3.04 17.16 -31.88
C SER A 114 4.16 17.37 -32.88
N SER A 115 5.36 16.96 -32.59
CA SER A 115 6.49 17.06 -33.51
C SER A 115 6.49 15.99 -34.60
N ASP A 116 5.78 14.96 -34.41
CA ASP A 116 5.56 13.77 -35.23
C ASP A 116 6.76 13.17 -35.96
N TYR A 117 7.75 13.93 -36.32
CA TYR A 117 8.97 13.45 -36.94
C TYR A 117 10.12 13.33 -35.94
N THR A 118 9.86 13.61 -34.73
CA THR A 118 10.89 13.57 -33.70
C THR A 118 11.22 12.13 -33.38
N THR A 119 12.48 11.81 -33.53
CA THR A 119 12.98 10.52 -33.08
C THR A 119 13.53 10.60 -31.67
N LEU A 120 13.44 11.76 -31.08
CA LEU A 120 13.91 11.93 -29.72
C LEU A 120 12.99 11.18 -28.77
N ILE A 121 13.52 10.14 -28.22
CA ILE A 121 12.77 9.31 -27.30
C ILE A 121 13.17 9.67 -25.89
N ILE A 122 12.19 10.01 -25.08
CA ILE A 122 12.41 10.17 -23.67
C ILE A 122 12.31 8.77 -23.08
N PRO A 123 13.41 8.24 -22.53
CA PRO A 123 13.34 6.91 -21.93
C PRO A 123 12.32 6.93 -20.78
N SER A 124 11.32 6.08 -20.87
CA SER A 124 10.28 6.05 -19.85
C SER A 124 10.85 5.80 -18.47
N GLY A 125 11.90 5.02 -18.40
CA GLY A 125 12.57 4.76 -17.13
C GLY A 125 13.14 6.01 -16.47
N CYS A 126 13.57 6.98 -17.25
CA CYS A 126 14.08 8.24 -16.71
C CYS A 126 12.99 9.11 -16.12
N MET A 127 11.75 8.84 -16.49
CA MET A 127 10.63 9.66 -16.09
C MET A 127 9.86 9.07 -14.92
N HIS A 128 9.88 7.78 -14.78
CA HIS A 128 8.94 7.07 -13.90
C HIS A 128 9.58 6.07 -12.97
N ASP A 129 10.85 5.97 -13.00
CA ASP A 129 11.56 5.01 -12.12
C ASP A 129 11.59 5.44 -10.68
#